data_cf3b18e71bee4c6d211d28a5ae412250
#
_entry.id   cf3b18e71bee4c6d211d28a5ae412250
#
_cell.length_a   1.000
_cell.length_b   1.000
_cell.length_c   1.000
_cell.angle_alpha   90.00
_cell.angle_beta   90.00
_cell.angle_gamma   90.00
#
_symmetry.space_group_name_H-M   'P 1'
#
loop_
_entity.id
_entity.type
_entity.pdbx_description
1 polymer ?
#
loop_
_entity_poly.entity_id
_entity_poly.type
_entity_poly.pdbx_seq_one_letter_code
_entity_poly.pdbx_strand_id
1 'polypeptide(L)'
;MPHSRQRLALSYLLRRLKFTPVVALQGARQVGKSFFARELLADELSKSAYVTLDEGSKQNLAQNSPLTFLAELESAHPAMIDEAQKAPGLFDAVKFLVDKDRRPGRFLLLGSTEFSVLQNIRESLTGRMGRVRLYPMTFSELHGLEATKKPTTRADCLKFIKSGGMPGIAFVRDEKARSDFFQDWVELTCQRDIHQFKRLKLDTNLATQILKLCATAEEPTAAHIAKVTRANSKKVGTHLAALTELFVLNRLDPHPTGTGKSVYLLLDSGISNHEGGSMVRGLQILLLNERLVKTSYSSTKPCVYQFYRSTGKNMIHLIEEEASGKIRAFQIFDKEVVKKPDLELLKAFKKKNPKAELHLLAPVTEGWNFEGVRVLPWEWIFEKKKNPSSRGA
;
A
#
# COMPACT_ATOMS: atom_id res chain seq x y z
N MET A 1 -24.14 5.78 9.40
CA MET A 1 -23.67 5.59 8.02
C MET A 1 -22.16 5.54 8.03
N PRO A 2 -21.50 4.66 7.26
CA PRO A 2 -20.07 4.73 7.10
C PRO A 2 -19.72 6.13 6.56
N HIS A 3 -18.67 6.74 7.08
CA HIS A 3 -18.24 8.07 6.64
C HIS A 3 -17.75 7.97 5.20
N SER A 4 -18.56 8.41 4.23
CA SER A 4 -18.12 8.52 2.84
C SER A 4 -16.98 9.53 2.78
N ARG A 5 -15.83 9.11 2.28
CA ARG A 5 -14.65 9.96 2.09
C ARG A 5 -14.15 9.82 0.66
N GLN A 6 -13.86 10.94 0.05
CA GLN A 6 -13.23 10.92 -1.27
C GLN A 6 -11.87 10.21 -1.21
N ARG A 7 -11.59 9.43 -2.24
CA ARG A 7 -10.33 8.72 -2.39
C ARG A 7 -9.52 9.34 -3.53
N LEU A 8 -8.24 9.53 -3.28
CA LEU A 8 -7.31 10.05 -4.31
C LEU A 8 -7.24 9.15 -5.55
N ALA A 9 -7.55 7.86 -5.38
CA ALA A 9 -7.62 6.90 -6.47
C ALA A 9 -8.74 7.18 -7.50
N LEU A 10 -9.81 7.93 -7.13
CA LEU A 10 -11.03 8.07 -7.95
C LEU A 10 -10.73 8.65 -9.33
N SER A 11 -10.15 9.84 -9.39
CA SER A 11 -9.82 10.51 -10.65
C SER A 11 -8.84 9.70 -11.51
N TYR A 12 -7.89 9.01 -10.86
CA TYR A 12 -6.95 8.15 -11.55
C TYR A 12 -7.63 6.93 -12.16
N LEU A 13 -8.53 6.27 -11.42
CA LEU A 13 -9.27 5.09 -11.91
C LEU A 13 -10.21 5.48 -13.05
N LEU A 14 -10.97 6.57 -12.92
CA LEU A 14 -11.82 7.10 -13.99
C LEU A 14 -11.04 7.39 -15.27
N ARG A 15 -9.85 7.97 -15.14
CA ARG A 15 -8.95 8.17 -16.28
C ARG A 15 -8.51 6.85 -16.89
N ARG A 16 -8.17 5.82 -16.07
CA ARG A 16 -7.76 4.50 -16.57
C ARG A 16 -8.88 3.82 -17.35
N LEU A 17 -10.13 3.90 -16.88
CA LEU A 17 -11.30 3.36 -17.57
C LEU A 17 -11.55 4.01 -18.95
N LYS A 18 -11.15 5.26 -19.15
CA LYS A 18 -11.28 5.95 -20.46
C LYS A 18 -10.36 5.40 -21.55
N PHE A 19 -9.29 4.69 -21.21
CA PHE A 19 -8.26 4.25 -22.17
C PHE A 19 -7.96 2.76 -22.12
N THR A 20 -8.54 2.01 -21.18
CA THR A 20 -8.21 0.61 -20.97
C THR A 20 -9.50 -0.22 -20.93
N PRO A 21 -9.63 -1.30 -21.76
CA PRO A 21 -10.83 -2.14 -21.78
C PRO A 21 -11.14 -2.79 -20.43
N VAL A 22 -10.10 -3.26 -19.73
CA VAL A 22 -10.20 -3.89 -18.42
C VAL A 22 -9.35 -3.12 -17.43
N VAL A 23 -9.89 -2.76 -16.27
CA VAL A 23 -9.13 -2.23 -15.15
C VAL A 23 -9.24 -3.19 -13.97
N ALA A 24 -8.10 -3.55 -13.36
CA ALA A 24 -8.05 -4.28 -12.12
C ALA A 24 -7.88 -3.30 -10.95
N LEU A 25 -8.82 -3.27 -10.02
CA LEU A 25 -8.72 -2.55 -8.75
C LEU A 25 -8.36 -3.54 -7.65
N GLN A 26 -7.11 -3.52 -7.24
CA GLN A 26 -6.54 -4.48 -6.30
C GLN A 26 -6.08 -3.79 -5.01
N GLY A 27 -5.93 -4.56 -3.94
CA GLY A 27 -5.45 -4.06 -2.66
C GLY A 27 -5.85 -4.98 -1.52
N ALA A 28 -5.25 -4.82 -0.36
CA ALA A 28 -5.49 -5.66 0.79
C ALA A 28 -6.99 -5.76 1.17
N ARG A 29 -7.34 -6.79 1.95
CA ARG A 29 -8.66 -6.88 2.57
C ARG A 29 -8.97 -5.62 3.38
N GLN A 30 -10.24 -5.17 3.38
CA GLN A 30 -10.75 -4.03 4.14
C GLN A 30 -10.13 -2.65 3.81
N VAL A 31 -9.36 -2.52 2.72
CA VAL A 31 -8.89 -1.19 2.26
C VAL A 31 -10.00 -0.37 1.57
N GLY A 32 -11.21 -0.92 1.46
CA GLY A 32 -12.39 -0.22 0.97
C GLY A 32 -12.69 -0.38 -0.52
N LYS A 33 -12.21 -1.43 -1.21
CA LYS A 33 -12.44 -1.66 -2.66
C LYS A 33 -13.92 -1.73 -3.03
N SER A 34 -14.69 -2.59 -2.34
CA SER A 34 -16.12 -2.79 -2.61
C SER A 34 -16.93 -1.52 -2.37
N PHE A 35 -16.65 -0.80 -1.27
CA PHE A 35 -17.26 0.51 -0.99
C PHE A 35 -16.90 1.53 -2.08
N PHE A 36 -15.63 1.58 -2.47
CA PHE A 36 -15.15 2.49 -3.52
C PHE A 36 -15.87 2.25 -4.85
N ALA A 37 -16.04 0.98 -5.26
CA ALA A 37 -16.73 0.65 -6.51
C ALA A 37 -18.23 0.91 -6.42
N ARG A 38 -18.87 0.47 -5.33
CA ARG A 38 -20.33 0.51 -5.19
C ARG A 38 -20.89 1.89 -4.90
N GLU A 39 -20.18 2.71 -4.13
CA GLU A 39 -20.65 4.02 -3.69
C GLU A 39 -19.98 5.16 -4.47
N LEU A 40 -18.63 5.21 -4.48
CA LEU A 40 -17.92 6.36 -5.05
C LEU A 40 -17.84 6.33 -6.59
N LEU A 41 -17.68 5.14 -7.18
CA LEU A 41 -17.64 5.01 -8.66
C LEU A 41 -19.03 4.98 -9.28
N ALA A 42 -20.02 4.38 -8.63
CA ALA A 42 -21.38 4.32 -9.16
C ALA A 42 -21.99 5.71 -9.28
N ASP A 43 -21.68 6.63 -8.35
CA ASP A 43 -22.12 8.02 -8.43
C ASP A 43 -21.58 8.74 -9.68
N GLU A 44 -20.39 8.36 -10.16
CA GLU A 44 -19.73 8.94 -11.33
C GLU A 44 -20.07 8.24 -12.66
N LEU A 45 -20.61 7.01 -12.60
CA LEU A 45 -20.78 6.12 -13.75
C LEU A 45 -22.21 5.54 -13.82
N SER A 46 -23.13 6.32 -14.35
CA SER A 46 -24.59 6.03 -14.38
C SER A 46 -25.00 4.72 -15.08
N LYS A 47 -24.15 4.16 -15.95
CA LYS A 47 -24.39 2.90 -16.67
C LYS A 47 -23.63 1.72 -16.10
N SER A 48 -22.97 1.88 -14.94
CA SER A 48 -22.23 0.77 -14.32
C SER A 48 -23.17 -0.21 -13.61
N ALA A 49 -22.75 -1.47 -13.52
CA ALA A 49 -23.37 -2.48 -12.68
C ALA A 49 -22.33 -3.13 -11.78
N TYR A 50 -22.70 -3.35 -10.53
CA TYR A 50 -21.82 -4.00 -9.53
C TYR A 50 -22.38 -5.38 -9.18
N VAL A 51 -21.52 -6.39 -9.23
CA VAL A 51 -21.81 -7.75 -8.80
C VAL A 51 -20.64 -8.29 -7.97
N THR A 52 -20.94 -9.06 -6.92
CA THR A 52 -19.92 -9.70 -6.10
C THR A 52 -19.97 -11.21 -6.23
N LEU A 53 -18.80 -11.83 -6.35
CA LEU A 53 -18.65 -13.29 -6.31
C LEU A 53 -18.58 -13.83 -4.87
N ASP A 54 -18.93 -13.03 -3.86
CA ASP A 54 -19.26 -13.50 -2.51
C ASP A 54 -20.66 -14.14 -2.48
N GLU A 55 -21.53 -13.77 -3.41
CA GLU A 55 -22.82 -14.41 -3.60
C GLU A 55 -22.65 -15.76 -4.32
N GLY A 56 -23.04 -16.86 -3.64
CA GLY A 56 -22.77 -18.23 -4.11
C GLY A 56 -23.41 -18.54 -5.49
N SER A 57 -24.61 -18.03 -5.79
CA SER A 57 -25.27 -18.18 -7.09
C SER A 57 -24.46 -17.54 -8.21
N LYS A 58 -24.00 -16.30 -8.02
CA LYS A 58 -23.17 -15.57 -8.98
C LYS A 58 -21.78 -16.19 -9.12
N GLN A 59 -21.18 -16.63 -8.01
CA GLN A 59 -19.91 -17.35 -8.05
C GLN A 59 -20.01 -18.64 -8.87
N ASN A 60 -21.04 -19.45 -8.63
CA ASN A 60 -21.26 -20.70 -9.36
C ASN A 60 -21.48 -20.46 -10.87
N LEU A 61 -22.26 -19.45 -11.23
CA LEU A 61 -22.47 -19.08 -12.62
C LEU A 61 -21.16 -18.61 -13.28
N ALA A 62 -20.41 -17.74 -12.62
CA ALA A 62 -19.13 -17.24 -13.11
C ALA A 62 -18.06 -18.34 -13.26
N GLN A 63 -18.08 -19.39 -12.41
CA GLN A 63 -17.15 -20.51 -12.48
C GLN A 63 -17.52 -21.51 -13.59
N ASN A 64 -18.80 -21.86 -13.73
CA ASN A 64 -19.25 -22.94 -14.60
C ASN A 64 -19.65 -22.44 -16.01
N SER A 65 -20.11 -21.19 -16.12
CA SER A 65 -20.60 -20.59 -17.37
C SER A 65 -20.21 -19.11 -17.45
N PRO A 66 -18.90 -18.79 -17.50
CA PRO A 66 -18.43 -17.40 -17.39
C PRO A 66 -18.92 -16.48 -18.51
N LEU A 67 -19.13 -16.99 -19.74
CA LEU A 67 -19.70 -16.20 -20.83
C LEU A 67 -21.17 -15.86 -20.59
N THR A 68 -21.97 -16.79 -20.05
CA THR A 68 -23.36 -16.53 -19.65
C THR A 68 -23.44 -15.50 -18.53
N PHE A 69 -22.57 -15.62 -17.51
CA PHE A 69 -22.46 -14.64 -16.45
C PHE A 69 -22.14 -13.23 -17.00
N LEU A 70 -21.18 -13.13 -17.93
CA LEU A 70 -20.82 -11.84 -18.54
C LEU A 70 -21.90 -11.27 -19.46
N ALA A 71 -22.71 -12.13 -20.09
CA ALA A 71 -23.85 -11.70 -20.92
C ALA A 71 -24.94 -10.99 -20.09
N GLU A 72 -25.15 -11.40 -18.81
CA GLU A 72 -26.06 -10.68 -17.90
C GLU A 72 -25.62 -9.23 -17.63
N LEU A 73 -24.31 -8.95 -17.82
CA LEU A 73 -23.69 -7.64 -17.57
C LEU A 73 -23.39 -6.85 -18.86
N GLU A 74 -23.88 -7.28 -20.03
CA GLU A 74 -23.49 -6.71 -21.32
C GLU A 74 -23.90 -5.24 -21.47
N SER A 75 -25.01 -4.83 -20.87
CA SER A 75 -25.49 -3.44 -20.88
C SER A 75 -24.72 -2.53 -19.93
N ALA A 76 -23.93 -3.10 -19.00
CA ALA A 76 -23.20 -2.34 -18.02
C ALA A 76 -21.90 -1.73 -18.59
N HIS A 77 -21.57 -0.51 -18.16
CA HIS A 77 -20.37 0.19 -18.60
C HIS A 77 -19.78 1.09 -17.50
N PRO A 78 -18.81 0.60 -16.72
CA PRO A 78 -18.25 -0.75 -16.68
C PRO A 78 -19.13 -1.80 -15.96
N ALA A 79 -18.93 -3.07 -16.32
CA ALA A 79 -19.32 -4.17 -15.44
C ALA A 79 -18.27 -4.31 -14.33
N MET A 80 -18.69 -4.05 -13.09
CA MET A 80 -17.82 -4.12 -11.89
C MET A 80 -18.00 -5.49 -11.22
N ILE A 81 -16.95 -6.31 -11.22
CA ILE A 81 -16.99 -7.67 -10.69
C ILE A 81 -16.07 -7.76 -9.49
N ASP A 82 -16.66 -7.90 -8.30
CA ASP A 82 -15.91 -7.97 -7.03
C ASP A 82 -15.54 -9.41 -6.67
N GLU A 83 -14.38 -9.57 -6.01
CA GLU A 83 -13.75 -10.84 -5.66
C GLU A 83 -13.52 -11.74 -6.90
N ALA A 84 -13.17 -11.12 -8.05
CA ALA A 84 -13.01 -11.79 -9.35
C ALA A 84 -12.08 -13.03 -9.31
N GLN A 85 -11.11 -13.08 -8.39
CA GLN A 85 -10.22 -14.22 -8.20
C GLN A 85 -10.94 -15.53 -7.82
N LYS A 86 -12.19 -15.46 -7.35
CA LYS A 86 -12.99 -16.64 -7.00
C LYS A 86 -13.43 -17.44 -8.22
N ALA A 87 -13.43 -16.85 -9.42
CA ALA A 87 -13.76 -17.51 -10.68
C ALA A 87 -12.61 -17.36 -11.70
N PRO A 88 -11.53 -18.15 -11.62
CA PRO A 88 -10.37 -18.01 -12.50
C PRO A 88 -10.70 -18.09 -14.00
N GLY A 89 -11.67 -18.93 -14.42
CA GLY A 89 -12.12 -19.03 -15.82
C GLY A 89 -12.78 -17.76 -16.36
N LEU A 90 -13.21 -16.84 -15.47
CA LEU A 90 -13.78 -15.54 -15.85
C LEU A 90 -12.76 -14.69 -16.64
N PHE A 91 -11.48 -14.78 -16.31
CA PHE A 91 -10.45 -13.97 -16.96
C PHE A 91 -10.23 -14.33 -18.44
N ASP A 92 -10.39 -15.61 -18.79
CA ASP A 92 -10.32 -16.07 -20.20
C ASP A 92 -11.56 -15.63 -20.97
N ALA A 93 -12.75 -15.66 -20.34
CA ALA A 93 -13.99 -15.16 -20.94
C ALA A 93 -13.93 -13.64 -21.14
N VAL A 94 -13.41 -12.88 -20.17
CA VAL A 94 -13.18 -11.43 -20.31
C VAL A 94 -12.20 -11.14 -21.44
N LYS A 95 -11.09 -11.89 -21.55
CA LYS A 95 -10.15 -11.78 -22.66
C LYS A 95 -10.84 -11.99 -24.00
N PHE A 96 -11.60 -13.08 -24.15
CA PHE A 96 -12.32 -13.40 -25.38
C PHE A 96 -13.27 -12.26 -25.81
N LEU A 97 -14.03 -11.71 -24.86
CA LEU A 97 -14.95 -10.61 -25.15
C LEU A 97 -14.21 -9.31 -25.51
N VAL A 98 -13.08 -9.03 -24.83
CA VAL A 98 -12.26 -7.83 -25.12
C VAL A 98 -11.56 -7.95 -26.45
N ASP A 99 -11.15 -9.16 -26.88
CA ASP A 99 -10.56 -9.36 -28.22
C ASP A 99 -11.57 -9.13 -29.35
N LYS A 100 -12.85 -9.39 -29.11
CA LYS A 100 -13.95 -9.07 -30.05
C LYS A 100 -14.30 -7.59 -30.07
N ASP A 101 -14.28 -6.94 -28.90
CA ASP A 101 -14.66 -5.55 -28.76
C ASP A 101 -13.78 -4.89 -27.68
N ARG A 102 -12.79 -4.10 -28.14
CA ARG A 102 -11.77 -3.43 -27.31
C ARG A 102 -12.21 -2.08 -26.77
N ARG A 103 -13.51 -1.76 -26.74
CA ARG A 103 -13.97 -0.48 -26.18
C ARG A 103 -13.42 -0.27 -24.75
N PRO A 104 -12.92 0.93 -24.42
CA PRO A 104 -12.41 1.22 -23.09
C PRO A 104 -13.49 1.15 -22.02
N GLY A 105 -13.10 0.89 -20.77
CA GLY A 105 -14.00 0.91 -19.60
C GLY A 105 -15.04 -0.18 -19.58
N ARG A 106 -14.81 -1.31 -20.25
CA ARG A 106 -15.78 -2.40 -20.33
C ARG A 106 -15.89 -3.18 -19.03
N PHE A 107 -14.76 -3.48 -18.39
CA PHE A 107 -14.73 -4.25 -17.15
C PHE A 107 -13.87 -3.58 -16.08
N LEU A 108 -14.38 -3.62 -14.84
CA LEU A 108 -13.63 -3.31 -13.63
C LEU A 108 -13.63 -4.56 -12.74
N LEU A 109 -12.47 -5.20 -12.61
CA LEU A 109 -12.29 -6.40 -11.81
C LEU A 109 -11.67 -6.02 -10.46
N LEU A 110 -12.34 -6.37 -9.36
CA LEU A 110 -11.84 -6.09 -8.01
C LEU A 110 -11.31 -7.39 -7.38
N GLY A 111 -10.25 -7.26 -6.57
CA GLY A 111 -9.69 -8.40 -5.86
C GLY A 111 -8.77 -8.04 -4.70
N SER A 112 -8.73 -8.92 -3.72
CA SER A 112 -7.88 -8.82 -2.53
C SER A 112 -6.51 -9.50 -2.70
N THR A 113 -6.22 -10.02 -3.89
CA THR A 113 -4.98 -10.73 -4.24
C THR A 113 -4.44 -10.19 -5.55
N GLU A 114 -3.11 -10.22 -5.72
CA GLU A 114 -2.50 -9.86 -7.01
C GLU A 114 -2.89 -10.88 -8.10
N PHE A 115 -3.62 -10.43 -9.11
CA PHE A 115 -4.14 -11.31 -10.16
C PHE A 115 -3.05 -11.98 -11.00
N SER A 116 -1.89 -11.34 -11.16
CA SER A 116 -0.78 -11.90 -11.95
C SER A 116 -0.14 -13.16 -11.34
N VAL A 117 -0.43 -13.44 -10.07
CA VAL A 117 0.10 -14.63 -9.36
C VAL A 117 -0.84 -15.82 -9.51
N LEU A 118 -2.11 -15.57 -9.81
CA LEU A 118 -3.08 -16.61 -10.09
C LEU A 118 -2.72 -17.21 -11.47
N GLN A 119 -2.38 -18.52 -11.47
CA GLN A 119 -2.07 -19.23 -12.71
C GLN A 119 -3.20 -19.04 -13.72
N ASN A 120 -2.83 -18.86 -14.99
CA ASN A 120 -3.69 -18.59 -16.15
C ASN A 120 -4.12 -17.11 -16.32
N ILE A 121 -4.08 -16.25 -15.29
CA ILE A 121 -4.49 -14.85 -15.44
C ILE A 121 -3.35 -14.00 -16.02
N ARG A 122 -2.11 -14.34 -15.67
CA ARG A 122 -0.92 -13.57 -16.12
C ARG A 122 -0.82 -13.46 -17.65
N GLU A 123 -1.12 -14.54 -18.35
CA GLU A 123 -1.03 -14.60 -19.83
C GLU A 123 -2.31 -14.08 -20.49
N SER A 124 -3.45 -14.28 -19.85
CA SER A 124 -4.78 -14.02 -20.41
C SER A 124 -5.03 -12.53 -20.71
N LEU A 125 -4.72 -11.61 -19.78
CA LEU A 125 -5.04 -10.19 -19.90
C LEU A 125 -3.83 -9.28 -20.12
N THR A 126 -2.65 -9.81 -20.43
CA THR A 126 -1.46 -9.02 -20.76
C THR A 126 -1.74 -8.07 -21.93
N GLY A 127 -1.43 -6.78 -21.76
CA GLY A 127 -1.68 -5.74 -22.77
C GLY A 127 -3.13 -5.26 -22.91
N ARG A 128 -4.08 -5.85 -22.14
CA ARG A 128 -5.51 -5.50 -22.15
C ARG A 128 -5.98 -4.92 -20.82
N MET A 129 -5.26 -5.15 -19.74
CA MET A 129 -5.64 -4.79 -18.37
C MET A 129 -4.73 -3.71 -17.80
N GLY A 130 -5.34 -2.63 -17.33
CA GLY A 130 -4.70 -1.63 -16.49
C GLY A 130 -4.83 -2.00 -15.02
N ARG A 131 -3.79 -1.76 -14.22
CA ARG A 131 -3.80 -2.05 -12.79
C ARG A 131 -3.90 -0.77 -11.98
N VAL A 132 -4.72 -0.80 -10.94
CA VAL A 132 -4.84 0.25 -9.91
C VAL A 132 -4.81 -0.44 -8.56
N ARG A 133 -3.84 -0.09 -7.73
CA ARG A 133 -3.77 -0.57 -6.35
C ARG A 133 -4.46 0.44 -5.44
N LEU A 134 -5.39 -0.01 -4.61
CA LEU A 134 -6.00 0.78 -3.55
C LEU A 134 -5.20 0.55 -2.26
N TYR A 135 -4.70 1.63 -1.69
CA TYR A 135 -3.91 1.63 -0.45
C TYR A 135 -4.79 1.95 0.77
N PRO A 136 -4.33 1.72 2.02
CA PRO A 136 -4.93 2.34 3.18
C PRO A 136 -5.10 3.85 2.97
N MET A 137 -6.09 4.45 3.60
CA MET A 137 -6.35 5.89 3.45
C MET A 137 -5.18 6.72 3.93
N THR A 138 -4.88 7.77 3.19
CA THR A 138 -3.94 8.80 3.62
C THR A 138 -4.55 9.71 4.69
N PHE A 139 -3.72 10.51 5.34
CA PHE A 139 -4.20 11.51 6.29
C PHE A 139 -5.24 12.45 5.65
N SER A 140 -4.98 12.91 4.44
CA SER A 140 -5.89 13.81 3.72
C SER A 140 -7.21 13.14 3.33
N GLU A 141 -7.22 11.86 2.98
CA GLU A 141 -8.45 11.11 2.69
C GLU A 141 -9.29 10.90 3.96
N LEU A 142 -8.67 10.61 5.12
CA LEU A 142 -9.37 10.44 6.39
C LEU A 142 -10.04 11.73 6.90
N HIS A 143 -9.36 12.87 6.77
CA HIS A 143 -9.84 14.15 7.27
C HIS A 143 -10.64 14.96 6.25
N GLY A 144 -10.76 14.45 5.01
CA GLY A 144 -11.33 15.15 3.87
C GLY A 144 -10.29 15.97 3.13
N LEU A 145 -10.28 15.87 1.80
CA LEU A 145 -9.25 16.48 0.94
C LEU A 145 -9.15 18.02 1.10
N GLU A 146 -10.22 18.66 1.56
CA GLU A 146 -10.27 20.10 1.82
C GLU A 146 -9.87 20.50 3.26
N ALA A 147 -9.96 19.58 4.21
CA ALA A 147 -9.64 19.85 5.62
C ALA A 147 -8.16 20.15 5.89
N THR A 148 -7.31 19.95 4.89
CA THR A 148 -5.85 20.24 4.95
C THR A 148 -5.51 21.73 4.92
N LYS A 149 -6.48 22.63 5.19
CA LYS A 149 -6.24 24.06 5.37
C LYS A 149 -5.65 24.40 6.75
N LYS A 150 -5.84 23.54 7.74
CA LYS A 150 -5.21 23.68 9.06
C LYS A 150 -3.82 23.03 9.07
N PRO A 151 -2.84 23.64 9.74
CA PRO A 151 -1.54 22.98 9.97
C PRO A 151 -1.75 21.64 10.66
N THR A 152 -1.08 20.62 10.21
CA THR A 152 -1.01 19.32 10.89
C THR A 152 -0.08 19.42 12.09
N THR A 153 -0.36 18.65 13.11
CA THR A 153 0.39 18.67 14.37
C THR A 153 1.06 17.33 14.63
N ARG A 154 2.05 17.30 15.53
CA ARG A 154 2.64 16.05 16.05
C ARG A 154 1.56 15.12 16.62
N ALA A 155 0.57 15.66 17.32
CA ALA A 155 -0.54 14.87 17.87
C ALA A 155 -1.34 14.17 16.75
N ASP A 156 -1.53 14.79 15.60
CA ASP A 156 -2.19 14.18 14.46
C ASP A 156 -1.37 13.00 13.91
N CYS A 157 -0.04 13.12 13.83
CA CYS A 157 0.85 12.01 13.49
C CYS A 157 0.70 10.84 14.46
N LEU A 158 0.78 11.10 15.76
CA LEU A 158 0.68 10.08 16.81
C LEU A 158 -0.67 9.38 16.77
N LYS A 159 -1.75 10.13 16.58
CA LYS A 159 -3.10 9.60 16.45
C LYS A 159 -3.21 8.72 15.21
N PHE A 160 -2.69 9.17 14.06
CA PHE A 160 -2.75 8.42 12.81
C PHE A 160 -1.94 7.12 12.90
N ILE A 161 -0.76 7.13 13.52
CA ILE A 161 0.05 5.91 13.72
C ILE A 161 -0.74 4.87 14.51
N LYS A 162 -1.51 5.29 15.53
CA LYS A 162 -2.34 4.40 16.35
C LYS A 162 -3.60 3.91 15.63
N SER A 163 -4.27 4.76 14.85
CA SER A 163 -5.52 4.41 14.19
C SER A 163 -5.33 3.78 12.82
N GLY A 164 -4.20 4.03 12.16
CA GLY A 164 -3.96 3.62 10.79
C GLY A 164 -4.87 4.30 9.77
N GLY A 165 -4.79 3.81 8.52
CA GLY A 165 -5.59 4.26 7.39
C GLY A 165 -6.60 3.22 6.87
N MET A 166 -6.82 2.11 7.58
CA MET A 166 -7.82 1.10 7.19
C MET A 166 -9.24 1.65 7.41
N PRO A 167 -10.08 1.85 6.37
CA PRO A 167 -11.34 2.59 6.47
C PRO A 167 -12.31 2.08 7.54
N GLY A 168 -12.40 0.76 7.71
CA GLY A 168 -13.27 0.14 8.71
C GLY A 168 -12.81 0.32 10.16
N ILE A 169 -11.55 0.70 10.37
CA ILE A 169 -10.90 0.76 11.69
C ILE A 169 -10.55 2.20 12.06
N ALA A 170 -10.07 2.99 11.11
CA ALA A 170 -9.56 4.34 11.35
C ALA A 170 -10.59 5.31 11.95
N PHE A 171 -11.89 5.07 11.77
CA PHE A 171 -12.98 5.87 12.31
C PHE A 171 -13.50 5.35 13.66
N VAL A 172 -13.01 4.23 14.16
CA VAL A 172 -13.38 3.67 15.46
C VAL A 172 -12.71 4.51 16.57
N ARG A 173 -13.51 5.17 17.40
CA ARG A 173 -13.01 6.05 18.47
C ARG A 173 -12.61 5.27 19.72
N ASP A 174 -13.36 4.22 20.04
CA ASP A 174 -13.06 3.35 21.17
C ASP A 174 -11.79 2.56 20.92
N GLU A 175 -10.82 2.67 21.84
CA GLU A 175 -9.49 2.04 21.67
C GLU A 175 -9.55 0.51 21.78
N LYS A 176 -10.45 -0.01 22.64
CA LYS A 176 -10.61 -1.45 22.80
C LYS A 176 -11.24 -2.05 21.54
N ALA A 177 -12.36 -1.50 21.08
CA ALA A 177 -12.98 -1.94 19.83
C ALA A 177 -12.03 -1.85 18.63
N ARG A 178 -11.21 -0.81 18.56
CA ARG A 178 -10.19 -0.67 17.52
C ARG A 178 -9.12 -1.78 17.59
N SER A 179 -8.69 -2.12 18.81
CA SER A 179 -7.76 -3.22 19.04
C SER A 179 -8.36 -4.56 18.63
N ASP A 180 -9.64 -4.80 18.97
CA ASP A 180 -10.35 -6.03 18.58
C ASP A 180 -10.44 -6.14 17.05
N PHE A 181 -10.75 -5.04 16.34
CA PHE A 181 -10.77 -5.04 14.87
C PHE A 181 -9.39 -5.29 14.24
N PHE A 182 -8.30 -4.81 14.82
CA PHE A 182 -6.96 -5.15 14.34
C PHE A 182 -6.63 -6.61 14.58
N GLN A 183 -7.00 -7.14 15.73
CA GLN A 183 -6.82 -8.57 16.05
C GLN A 183 -7.59 -9.43 15.04
N ASP A 184 -8.87 -9.15 14.80
CA ASP A 184 -9.69 -9.85 13.82
C ASP A 184 -9.08 -9.78 12.41
N TRP A 185 -8.54 -8.61 12.04
CA TRP A 185 -7.91 -8.44 10.73
C TRP A 185 -6.66 -9.33 10.58
N VAL A 186 -5.81 -9.39 11.60
CA VAL A 186 -4.60 -10.25 11.62
C VAL A 186 -5.01 -11.72 11.54
N GLU A 187 -5.99 -12.13 12.36
CA GLU A 187 -6.48 -13.50 12.37
C GLU A 187 -7.06 -13.91 11.02
N LEU A 188 -7.96 -13.12 10.44
CA LEU A 188 -8.55 -13.41 9.14
C LEU A 188 -7.48 -13.46 8.02
N THR A 189 -6.50 -12.59 8.06
CA THR A 189 -5.39 -12.59 7.11
C THR A 189 -4.58 -13.88 7.21
N CYS A 190 -4.23 -14.32 8.44
CA CYS A 190 -3.38 -15.48 8.67
C CYS A 190 -4.12 -16.81 8.62
N GLN A 191 -5.42 -16.85 8.97
CA GLN A 191 -6.19 -18.11 9.00
C GLN A 191 -6.95 -18.38 7.71
N ARG A 192 -7.30 -17.34 6.94
CA ARG A 192 -8.14 -17.48 5.75
C ARG A 192 -7.45 -17.00 4.48
N ASP A 193 -6.96 -15.76 4.47
CA ASP A 193 -6.56 -15.12 3.22
C ASP A 193 -5.29 -15.73 2.63
N ILE A 194 -4.31 -16.14 3.47
CA ILE A 194 -3.11 -16.84 2.98
C ILE A 194 -3.44 -18.16 2.29
N HIS A 195 -4.52 -18.82 2.67
CA HIS A 195 -4.93 -20.12 2.10
C HIS A 195 -5.62 -20.00 0.73
N GLN A 196 -5.82 -18.77 0.21
CA GLN A 196 -6.22 -18.57 -1.19
C GLN A 196 -5.18 -19.13 -2.16
N PHE A 197 -3.92 -19.22 -1.75
CA PHE A 197 -2.83 -19.85 -2.52
C PHE A 197 -2.84 -21.37 -2.35
N LYS A 198 -3.88 -22.05 -2.84
CA LYS A 198 -4.17 -23.48 -2.64
C LYS A 198 -2.99 -24.44 -2.88
N ARG A 199 -2.01 -24.03 -3.71
CA ARG A 199 -0.82 -24.84 -4.04
C ARG A 199 0.33 -24.66 -3.05
N LEU A 200 0.27 -23.63 -2.21
CA LEU A 200 1.30 -23.35 -1.22
C LEU A 200 0.88 -23.94 0.12
N LYS A 201 1.79 -24.70 0.72
CA LYS A 201 1.60 -25.19 2.11
C LYS A 201 1.99 -24.06 3.08
N LEU A 202 1.05 -23.16 3.35
CA LEU A 202 1.24 -22.03 4.25
C LEU A 202 0.77 -22.40 5.66
N ASP A 203 1.49 -21.92 6.65
CA ASP A 203 1.31 -22.19 8.07
C ASP A 203 0.81 -20.91 8.74
N THR A 204 -0.36 -20.96 9.34
CA THR A 204 -1.01 -19.85 10.02
C THR A 204 -0.14 -19.27 11.13
N ASN A 205 0.46 -20.13 11.98
CA ASN A 205 1.28 -19.66 13.10
C ASN A 205 2.54 -18.94 12.61
N LEU A 206 3.18 -19.48 11.58
CA LEU A 206 4.34 -18.82 10.98
C LEU A 206 3.96 -17.48 10.33
N ALA A 207 2.81 -17.39 9.66
CA ALA A 207 2.31 -16.14 9.09
C ALA A 207 2.10 -15.07 10.17
N THR A 208 1.45 -15.43 11.28
CA THR A 208 1.24 -14.53 12.43
C THR A 208 2.58 -14.06 13.03
N GLN A 209 3.54 -14.96 13.22
CA GLN A 209 4.88 -14.59 13.70
C GLN A 209 5.60 -13.67 12.72
N ILE A 210 5.46 -13.88 11.42
CA ILE A 210 6.04 -13.01 10.40
C ILE A 210 5.44 -11.61 10.48
N LEU A 211 4.11 -11.46 10.61
CA LEU A 211 3.47 -10.14 10.74
C LEU A 211 3.98 -9.40 11.97
N LYS A 212 4.04 -10.09 13.12
CA LYS A 212 4.58 -9.52 14.36
C LYS A 212 6.04 -9.08 14.21
N LEU A 213 6.89 -9.89 13.59
CA LEU A 213 8.29 -9.54 13.34
C LEU A 213 8.43 -8.39 12.32
N CYS A 214 7.56 -8.28 11.32
CA CYS A 214 7.54 -7.15 10.41
C CYS A 214 7.15 -5.83 11.11
N ALA A 215 6.36 -5.91 12.20
CA ALA A 215 6.05 -4.76 13.04
C ALA A 215 7.21 -4.40 13.99
N THR A 216 7.76 -5.39 14.70
CA THR A 216 8.61 -5.16 15.88
C THR A 216 10.10 -5.20 15.61
N ALA A 217 10.57 -5.99 14.63
CA ALA A 217 11.99 -6.12 14.36
C ALA A 217 12.56 -4.86 13.72
N GLU A 218 13.74 -4.44 14.14
CA GLU A 218 14.46 -3.32 13.50
C GLU A 218 14.71 -3.61 12.02
N GLU A 219 15.04 -4.85 11.69
CA GLU A 219 15.28 -5.33 10.33
C GLU A 219 14.52 -6.61 10.02
N PRO A 220 13.27 -6.52 9.58
CA PRO A 220 12.48 -7.69 9.25
C PRO A 220 12.91 -8.27 7.88
N THR A 221 14.11 -8.82 7.80
CA THR A 221 14.61 -9.57 6.65
C THR A 221 14.19 -11.03 6.71
N ALA A 222 14.12 -11.70 5.57
CA ALA A 222 13.80 -13.14 5.54
C ALA A 222 14.76 -13.98 6.41
N ALA A 223 16.05 -13.63 6.44
CA ALA A 223 17.06 -14.30 7.26
C ALA A 223 16.83 -14.09 8.75
N HIS A 224 16.53 -12.83 9.17
CA HIS A 224 16.21 -12.53 10.56
C HIS A 224 14.95 -13.27 11.02
N ILE A 225 13.91 -13.23 10.23
CA ILE A 225 12.64 -13.93 10.52
C ILE A 225 12.87 -15.44 10.63
N ALA A 226 13.59 -16.05 9.71
CA ALA A 226 13.92 -17.47 9.75
C ALA A 226 14.70 -17.84 11.04
N LYS A 227 15.65 -17.00 11.45
CA LYS A 227 16.43 -17.20 12.69
C LYS A 227 15.54 -17.15 13.93
N VAL A 228 14.68 -16.12 14.05
CA VAL A 228 13.82 -15.92 15.23
C VAL A 228 12.75 -16.98 15.33
N THR A 229 12.09 -17.31 14.20
CA THR A 229 11.01 -18.32 14.15
C THR A 229 11.52 -19.76 14.14
N ARG A 230 12.83 -19.98 13.99
CA ARG A 230 13.46 -21.28 13.76
C ARG A 230 12.87 -22.04 12.56
N ALA A 231 12.27 -21.32 11.63
CA ALA A 231 11.68 -21.88 10.43
C ALA A 231 12.70 -21.96 9.29
N ASN A 232 12.50 -22.90 8.37
CA ASN A 232 13.31 -23.01 7.18
C ASN A 232 13.20 -21.74 6.31
N SER A 233 14.33 -21.23 5.81
CA SER A 233 14.39 -19.98 5.03
C SER A 233 13.51 -20.02 3.78
N LYS A 234 13.38 -21.19 3.11
CA LYS A 234 12.49 -21.36 1.96
C LYS A 234 11.02 -21.21 2.36
N LYS A 235 10.64 -21.81 3.52
CA LYS A 235 9.28 -21.70 4.06
C LYS A 235 8.95 -20.24 4.40
N VAL A 236 9.87 -19.52 5.06
CA VAL A 236 9.72 -18.08 5.35
C VAL A 236 9.59 -17.27 4.07
N GLY A 237 10.44 -17.51 3.08
CA GLY A 237 10.37 -16.84 1.77
C GLY A 237 9.02 -17.01 1.07
N THR A 238 8.46 -18.24 1.12
CA THR A 238 7.13 -18.53 0.56
C THR A 238 6.02 -17.75 1.26
N HIS A 239 6.07 -17.66 2.62
CA HIS A 239 5.09 -16.87 3.38
C HIS A 239 5.21 -15.37 3.11
N LEU A 240 6.44 -14.84 3.06
CA LEU A 240 6.69 -13.44 2.74
C LEU A 240 6.18 -13.09 1.34
N ALA A 241 6.39 -13.97 0.36
CA ALA A 241 5.84 -13.79 -0.98
C ALA A 241 4.30 -13.77 -0.95
N ALA A 242 3.66 -14.76 -0.31
CA ALA A 242 2.20 -14.82 -0.21
C ALA A 242 1.61 -13.57 0.47
N LEU A 243 2.19 -13.12 1.60
CA LEU A 243 1.73 -11.91 2.28
C LEU A 243 1.96 -10.62 1.46
N THR A 244 2.99 -10.59 0.63
CA THR A 244 3.22 -9.48 -0.30
C THR A 244 2.17 -9.48 -1.42
N GLU A 245 1.81 -10.65 -1.96
CA GLU A 245 0.78 -10.82 -2.98
C GLU A 245 -0.64 -10.54 -2.46
N LEU A 246 -0.87 -10.67 -1.16
CA LEU A 246 -2.09 -10.21 -0.47
C LEU A 246 -2.07 -8.70 -0.17
N PHE A 247 -1.03 -7.99 -0.59
CA PHE A 247 -0.82 -6.56 -0.30
C PHE A 247 -0.70 -6.24 1.20
N VAL A 248 -0.44 -7.24 2.04
CA VAL A 248 -0.27 -7.11 3.49
C VAL A 248 1.11 -6.58 3.83
N LEU A 249 2.11 -6.96 3.04
CA LEU A 249 3.49 -6.50 3.19
C LEU A 249 3.93 -5.67 1.98
N ASN A 250 4.69 -4.63 2.28
CA ASN A 250 5.48 -3.88 1.30
C ASN A 250 6.94 -4.32 1.43
N ARG A 251 7.52 -4.84 0.36
CA ARG A 251 8.93 -5.17 0.28
C ARG A 251 9.73 -3.93 -0.11
N LEU A 252 10.77 -3.60 0.66
CA LEU A 252 11.76 -2.61 0.29
C LEU A 252 13.10 -3.31 0.05
N ASP A 253 13.66 -3.11 -1.13
CA ASP A 253 14.99 -3.57 -1.47
C ASP A 253 16.06 -2.57 -1.03
N PRO A 254 17.30 -3.00 -0.78
CA PRO A 254 18.38 -2.06 -0.50
C PRO A 254 18.69 -1.24 -1.76
N HIS A 255 18.98 0.05 -1.56
CA HIS A 255 19.46 0.91 -2.64
C HIS A 255 20.79 0.35 -3.22
N PRO A 256 21.03 0.41 -4.55
CA PRO A 256 22.21 -0.19 -5.19
C PRO A 256 23.57 0.24 -4.60
N THR A 257 23.66 1.45 -4.05
CA THR A 257 24.91 1.94 -3.40
C THR A 257 25.02 1.54 -1.93
N GLY A 258 24.01 0.82 -1.40
CA GLY A 258 23.97 0.33 -0.02
C GLY A 258 24.26 -1.16 0.09
N THR A 259 24.02 -1.70 1.28
CA THR A 259 24.19 -3.11 1.63
C THR A 259 22.93 -3.66 2.30
N GLY A 260 22.85 -4.97 2.45
CA GLY A 260 21.75 -5.64 3.16
C GLY A 260 20.88 -6.50 2.27
N LYS A 261 19.79 -6.99 2.84
CA LYS A 261 18.76 -7.80 2.20
C LYS A 261 17.42 -7.08 2.32
N SER A 262 16.48 -7.38 1.43
CA SER A 262 15.14 -6.80 1.44
C SER A 262 14.50 -6.86 2.83
N VAL A 263 13.86 -5.76 3.25
CA VAL A 263 13.06 -5.67 4.47
C VAL A 263 11.57 -5.63 4.11
N TYR A 264 10.75 -6.08 5.05
CA TYR A 264 9.30 -6.16 4.83
C TYR A 264 8.56 -5.31 5.85
N LEU A 265 7.75 -4.39 5.37
CA LEU A 265 6.94 -3.48 6.17
C LEU A 265 5.46 -3.83 6.06
N LEU A 266 4.72 -3.75 7.15
CA LEU A 266 3.26 -3.85 7.10
C LEU A 266 2.66 -2.73 6.24
N LEU A 267 1.48 -2.99 5.67
CA LEU A 267 0.80 -2.01 4.81
C LEU A 267 0.25 -0.80 5.58
N ASP A 268 0.05 -0.92 6.88
CA ASP A 268 -0.66 0.07 7.70
C ASP A 268 0.01 0.28 9.05
N SER A 269 0.12 1.54 9.48
CA SER A 269 0.78 1.91 10.74
C SER A 269 -0.03 1.49 11.97
N GLY A 270 -1.37 1.47 11.89
CA GLY A 270 -2.22 1.04 12.99
C GLY A 270 -2.07 -0.44 13.29
N ILE A 271 -2.00 -1.28 12.26
CA ILE A 271 -1.70 -2.70 12.40
C ILE A 271 -0.32 -2.89 13.02
N SER A 272 0.68 -2.14 12.55
CA SER A 272 2.04 -2.19 13.10
C SER A 272 2.07 -1.79 14.58
N ASN A 273 1.36 -0.73 14.96
CA ASN A 273 1.26 -0.29 16.34
C ASN A 273 0.53 -1.32 17.24
N HIS A 274 -0.54 -1.95 16.72
CA HIS A 274 -1.26 -3.03 17.41
C HIS A 274 -0.34 -4.22 17.71
N GLU A 275 0.49 -4.62 16.75
CA GLU A 275 1.46 -5.69 16.88
C GLU A 275 2.71 -5.32 17.71
N GLY A 276 2.76 -4.13 18.29
CA GLY A 276 3.85 -3.66 19.14
C GLY A 276 5.01 -2.98 18.40
N GLY A 277 4.75 -2.49 17.19
CA GLY A 277 5.73 -1.75 16.39
C GLY A 277 6.17 -0.44 17.04
N SER A 278 7.46 -0.10 16.89
CA SER A 278 8.00 1.15 17.40
C SER A 278 7.42 2.39 16.69
N MET A 279 7.55 3.56 17.32
CA MET A 279 7.17 4.84 16.74
C MET A 279 7.86 5.08 15.40
N VAL A 280 9.17 4.82 15.31
CA VAL A 280 9.94 4.97 14.07
C VAL A 280 9.41 4.04 12.97
N ARG A 281 9.02 2.81 13.31
CA ARG A 281 8.40 1.87 12.38
C ARG A 281 7.04 2.40 11.89
N GLY A 282 6.20 2.88 12.79
CA GLY A 282 4.91 3.48 12.44
C GLY A 282 5.07 4.67 11.49
N LEU A 283 6.02 5.57 11.76
CA LEU A 283 6.35 6.71 10.89
C LEU A 283 6.91 6.27 9.53
N GLN A 284 7.73 5.21 9.49
CA GLN A 284 8.26 4.67 8.24
C GLN A 284 7.13 4.13 7.34
N ILE A 285 6.20 3.36 7.92
CA ILE A 285 5.04 2.82 7.21
C ILE A 285 4.14 3.96 6.73
N LEU A 286 3.86 4.93 7.59
CA LEU A 286 3.06 6.11 7.26
C LEU A 286 3.67 6.90 6.10
N LEU A 287 4.97 7.23 6.20
CA LEU A 287 5.68 7.93 5.13
C LEU A 287 5.62 7.16 3.81
N LEU A 288 5.87 5.85 3.84
CA LEU A 288 5.81 4.99 2.65
C LEU A 288 4.41 5.02 2.04
N ASN A 289 3.33 4.87 2.84
CA ASN A 289 1.96 4.87 2.33
C ASN A 289 1.58 6.22 1.70
N GLU A 290 1.87 7.36 2.36
CA GLU A 290 1.62 8.69 1.81
C GLU A 290 2.35 8.90 0.47
N ARG A 291 3.59 8.40 0.34
CA ARG A 291 4.37 8.49 -0.89
C ARG A 291 3.86 7.56 -1.98
N LEU A 292 3.54 6.30 -1.65
CA LEU A 292 2.96 5.34 -2.59
C LEU A 292 1.65 5.85 -3.19
N VAL A 293 0.73 6.33 -2.36
CA VAL A 293 -0.55 6.89 -2.84
C VAL A 293 -0.32 8.06 -3.78
N LYS A 294 0.53 9.02 -3.37
CA LYS A 294 0.82 10.21 -4.16
C LYS A 294 1.40 9.89 -5.53
N THR A 295 2.35 8.96 -5.59
CA THR A 295 3.03 8.63 -6.86
C THR A 295 2.20 7.68 -7.73
N SER A 296 1.45 6.74 -7.12
CA SER A 296 0.63 5.78 -7.87
C SER A 296 -0.53 6.43 -8.62
N TYR A 297 -1.09 7.52 -8.09
CA TYR A 297 -2.26 8.19 -8.68
C TYR A 297 -1.91 9.48 -9.41
N SER A 298 -0.66 9.93 -9.35
CA SER A 298 -0.23 11.07 -10.15
C SER A 298 0.08 10.65 -11.59
N SER A 299 0.07 11.63 -12.50
CA SER A 299 0.54 11.44 -13.89
C SER A 299 2.06 11.45 -14.00
N THR A 300 2.77 11.54 -12.89
CA THR A 300 4.23 11.56 -12.83
C THR A 300 4.82 10.18 -13.08
N LYS A 301 6.09 10.15 -13.46
CA LYS A 301 6.83 8.90 -13.70
C LYS A 301 6.85 8.03 -12.44
N PRO A 302 6.89 6.70 -12.59
CA PRO A 302 6.93 5.79 -11.44
C PRO A 302 8.16 6.06 -10.57
N CYS A 303 7.97 5.91 -9.24
CA CYS A 303 9.03 5.99 -8.25
C CYS A 303 9.40 4.60 -7.77
N VAL A 304 10.68 4.39 -7.52
CA VAL A 304 11.19 3.22 -6.81
C VAL A 304 11.38 3.59 -5.35
N TYR A 305 10.94 2.71 -4.45
CA TYR A 305 11.08 2.87 -3.02
C TYR A 305 12.04 1.83 -2.48
N GLN A 306 13.06 2.28 -1.76
CA GLN A 306 14.16 1.47 -1.27
C GLN A 306 14.55 1.94 0.14
N PHE A 307 15.42 1.23 0.81
CA PHE A 307 16.12 1.70 2.00
C PHE A 307 17.63 1.76 1.73
N TYR A 308 18.38 2.46 2.56
CA TYR A 308 19.83 2.46 2.47
C TYR A 308 20.47 2.10 3.80
N ARG A 309 21.45 1.24 3.73
CA ARG A 309 22.34 0.89 4.83
C ARG A 309 23.79 0.93 4.37
N SER A 310 24.66 1.41 5.22
CA SER A 310 26.09 1.22 5.13
C SER A 310 26.51 -0.03 5.90
N THR A 311 27.80 -0.23 6.12
CA THR A 311 28.35 -1.33 6.93
C THR A 311 27.99 -1.26 8.42
N GLY A 312 27.46 -0.12 8.90
CA GLY A 312 27.01 0.07 10.28
C GLY A 312 25.55 -0.37 10.54
N LYS A 313 25.08 -0.22 11.79
CA LYS A 313 23.72 -0.57 12.20
C LYS A 313 22.65 0.44 11.72
N ASN A 314 23.02 1.69 11.49
CA ASN A 314 22.07 2.75 11.14
C ASN A 314 21.55 2.59 9.71
N MET A 315 20.29 2.97 9.52
CA MET A 315 19.56 2.85 8.25
C MET A 315 18.91 4.18 7.86
N ILE A 316 18.95 4.53 6.56
CA ILE A 316 18.03 5.51 5.99
C ILE A 316 16.75 4.74 5.65
N HIS A 317 15.66 5.14 6.27
CA HIS A 317 14.42 4.38 6.33
C HIS A 317 13.67 4.32 5.00
N LEU A 318 13.77 5.38 4.18
CA LEU A 318 13.14 5.43 2.87
C LEU A 318 14.01 6.24 1.89
N ILE A 319 14.29 5.63 0.76
CA ILE A 319 14.81 6.29 -0.44
C ILE A 319 13.67 6.31 -1.46
N GLU A 320 13.36 7.46 -1.99
CA GLU A 320 12.43 7.67 -3.08
C GLU A 320 13.23 8.09 -4.31
N GLU A 321 13.24 7.26 -5.36
CA GLU A 321 13.92 7.54 -6.61
C GLU A 321 12.91 7.65 -7.75
N GLU A 322 12.80 8.83 -8.35
CA GLU A 322 11.97 9.08 -9.51
C GLU A 322 12.68 8.65 -10.79
N ALA A 323 11.94 8.20 -11.79
CA ALA A 323 12.50 7.88 -13.12
C ALA A 323 13.20 9.08 -13.80
N SER A 324 13.03 10.30 -13.28
CA SER A 324 13.78 11.50 -13.66
C SER A 324 15.22 11.53 -13.09
N GLY A 325 15.58 10.58 -12.23
CA GLY A 325 16.85 10.56 -11.48
C GLY A 325 16.85 11.45 -10.25
N LYS A 326 15.69 12.00 -9.84
CA LYS A 326 15.58 12.74 -8.59
C LYS A 326 15.50 11.76 -7.42
N ILE A 327 16.41 11.89 -6.46
CA ILE A 327 16.51 11.02 -5.28
C ILE A 327 16.18 11.84 -4.02
N ARG A 328 15.33 11.30 -3.15
CA ARG A 328 15.07 11.83 -1.80
C ARG A 328 15.35 10.75 -0.78
N ALA A 329 16.14 11.08 0.22
CA ALA A 329 16.51 10.19 1.31
C ALA A 329 15.87 10.66 2.62
N PHE A 330 15.15 9.77 3.30
CA PHE A 330 14.45 10.07 4.54
C PHE A 330 14.97 9.18 5.68
N GLN A 331 15.57 9.79 6.66
CA GLN A 331 15.91 9.16 7.93
C GLN A 331 14.90 9.62 8.99
N ILE A 332 14.49 8.72 9.88
CA ILE A 332 13.46 8.99 10.89
C ILE A 332 14.08 8.80 12.27
N PHE A 333 13.92 9.79 13.12
CA PHE A 333 14.38 9.80 14.51
C PHE A 333 13.22 10.01 15.48
N ASP A 334 13.35 9.45 16.66
CA ASP A 334 12.48 9.65 17.83
C ASP A 334 13.08 10.60 18.88
N LYS A 335 14.19 11.29 18.52
CA LYS A 335 14.89 12.23 19.37
C LYS A 335 14.59 13.67 18.99
N GLU A 336 14.34 14.54 19.98
CA GLU A 336 14.10 15.97 19.75
C GLU A 336 15.40 16.73 19.40
N VAL A 337 16.54 16.28 19.92
CA VAL A 337 17.84 16.94 19.70
C VAL A 337 18.60 16.22 18.62
N VAL A 338 18.86 16.93 17.52
CA VAL A 338 19.65 16.43 16.38
C VAL A 338 21.08 16.96 16.49
N LYS A 339 22.06 16.07 16.44
CA LYS A 339 23.49 16.39 16.54
C LYS A 339 24.22 16.06 15.23
N LYS A 340 25.42 16.61 15.01
CA LYS A 340 26.24 16.33 13.81
C LYS A 340 26.44 14.84 13.52
N PRO A 341 26.77 13.97 14.49
CA PRO A 341 26.91 12.52 14.24
C PRO A 341 25.64 11.86 13.69
N ASP A 342 24.46 12.39 13.99
CA ASP A 342 23.18 11.87 13.52
C ASP A 342 23.00 12.04 12.00
N LEU A 343 23.75 12.95 11.38
CA LEU A 343 23.69 13.27 9.94
C LEU A 343 24.68 12.46 9.09
N GLU A 344 25.63 11.77 9.72
CA GLU A 344 26.75 11.14 9.01
C GLU A 344 26.30 10.10 7.97
N LEU A 345 25.26 9.32 8.28
CA LEU A 345 24.74 8.33 7.34
C LEU A 345 24.12 8.98 6.09
N LEU A 346 23.34 10.05 6.28
CA LEU A 346 22.76 10.83 5.17
C LEU A 346 23.86 11.48 4.33
N LYS A 347 24.88 12.04 4.96
CA LYS A 347 26.04 12.63 4.26
C LYS A 347 26.86 11.58 3.50
N ALA A 348 27.07 10.40 4.09
CA ALA A 348 27.73 9.29 3.43
C ALA A 348 26.93 8.81 2.21
N PHE A 349 25.59 8.78 2.30
CA PHE A 349 24.73 8.52 1.18
C PHE A 349 24.87 9.58 0.08
N LYS A 350 24.89 10.88 0.44
CA LYS A 350 25.06 12.01 -0.48
C LYS A 350 26.36 11.93 -1.27
N LYS A 351 27.49 11.51 -0.64
CA LYS A 351 28.76 11.33 -1.33
C LYS A 351 28.66 10.34 -2.49
N LYS A 352 27.88 9.26 -2.32
CA LYS A 352 27.64 8.26 -3.36
C LYS A 352 26.54 8.67 -4.36
N ASN A 353 25.64 9.57 -3.96
CA ASN A 353 24.49 10.03 -4.72
C ASN A 353 24.39 11.57 -4.69
N PRO A 354 25.26 12.30 -5.43
CA PRO A 354 25.41 13.76 -5.29
C PRO A 354 24.13 14.56 -5.51
N LYS A 355 23.17 14.05 -6.29
CA LYS A 355 21.89 14.70 -6.57
C LYS A 355 20.82 14.45 -5.50
N ALA A 356 21.08 13.62 -4.49
CA ALA A 356 20.09 13.28 -3.48
C ALA A 356 19.74 14.50 -2.58
N GLU A 357 18.45 14.71 -2.35
CA GLU A 357 17.91 15.59 -1.33
C GLU A 357 17.84 14.83 0.00
N LEU A 358 18.42 15.37 1.07
CA LEU A 358 18.52 14.70 2.36
C LEU A 358 17.51 15.27 3.35
N HIS A 359 16.73 14.39 3.96
CA HIS A 359 15.71 14.74 4.94
C HIS A 359 15.89 13.89 6.20
N LEU A 360 15.83 14.54 7.36
CA LEU A 360 15.76 13.89 8.66
C LEU A 360 14.45 14.29 9.32
N LEU A 361 13.58 13.34 9.57
CA LEU A 361 12.30 13.54 10.24
C LEU A 361 12.50 13.30 11.73
N ALA A 362 12.19 14.29 12.56
CA ALA A 362 12.38 14.24 14.00
C ALA A 362 11.20 14.92 14.73
N PRO A 363 11.00 14.68 16.04
CA PRO A 363 9.93 15.31 16.81
C PRO A 363 10.27 16.76 17.21
N VAL A 364 10.61 17.57 16.22
CA VAL A 364 10.93 18.99 16.36
C VAL A 364 9.71 19.86 16.07
N THR A 365 9.73 21.12 16.49
CA THR A 365 8.62 22.06 16.29
C THR A 365 8.69 22.77 14.95
N GLU A 366 9.89 23.06 14.46
CA GLU A 366 10.12 23.74 13.20
C GLU A 366 11.21 23.04 12.39
N GLY A 367 11.17 23.23 11.08
CA GLY A 367 12.19 22.68 10.18
C GLY A 367 13.33 23.66 9.95
N TRP A 368 14.57 23.14 9.88
CA TRP A 368 15.75 23.91 9.53
C TRP A 368 16.71 23.13 8.63
N ASN A 369 17.72 23.82 8.11
CA ASN A 369 18.79 23.17 7.37
C ASN A 369 20.00 23.02 8.29
N PHE A 370 20.51 21.80 8.42
CA PHE A 370 21.67 21.49 9.21
C PHE A 370 22.73 20.78 8.36
N GLU A 371 23.77 21.49 7.98
CA GLU A 371 24.88 20.99 7.16
C GLU A 371 24.43 20.28 5.86
N GLY A 372 23.44 20.85 5.17
CA GLY A 372 22.90 20.33 3.90
C GLY A 372 21.86 19.22 4.07
N VAL A 373 21.45 18.90 5.28
CA VAL A 373 20.32 18.03 5.60
C VAL A 373 19.14 18.88 6.06
N ARG A 374 17.98 18.67 5.50
CA ARG A 374 16.73 19.30 5.96
C ARG A 374 16.20 18.52 7.15
N VAL A 375 16.30 19.07 8.34
CA VAL A 375 15.62 18.54 9.53
C VAL A 375 14.19 19.04 9.50
N LEU A 376 13.23 18.13 9.61
CA LEU A 376 11.81 18.42 9.44
C LEU A 376 11.00 17.78 10.58
N PRO A 377 9.90 18.41 11.04
CA PRO A 377 8.99 17.80 11.98
C PRO A 377 8.30 16.57 11.38
N TRP A 378 7.85 15.64 12.20
CA TRP A 378 7.18 14.42 11.73
C TRP A 378 5.92 14.71 10.90
N GLU A 379 5.14 15.73 11.28
CA GLU A 379 3.93 16.17 10.58
C GLU A 379 4.16 16.65 9.14
N TRP A 380 5.42 16.96 8.80
CA TRP A 380 5.79 17.24 7.42
C TRP A 380 5.45 16.11 6.45
N ILE A 381 5.31 14.86 6.94
CA ILE A 381 4.86 13.72 6.14
C ILE A 381 3.54 14.03 5.41
N PHE A 382 2.65 14.80 6.03
CA PHE A 382 1.33 15.16 5.52
C PHE A 382 1.32 16.41 4.64
N GLU A 383 2.39 17.18 4.59
CA GLU A 383 2.40 18.45 3.89
C GLU A 383 2.29 18.29 2.37
N LYS A 384 1.33 19.00 1.80
CA LYS A 384 1.34 19.33 0.37
C LYS A 384 2.51 20.30 0.16
N LYS A 385 3.44 20.02 -0.76
CA LYS A 385 4.53 20.94 -1.14
C LYS A 385 4.04 22.41 -1.15
N LYS A 386 4.29 23.16 -0.09
CA LYS A 386 4.59 24.57 -0.20
C LYS A 386 6.10 24.63 -0.36
N ASN A 387 6.59 25.18 -1.47
CA ASN A 387 7.96 25.65 -1.52
C ASN A 387 8.16 26.53 -0.29
N PRO A 388 9.18 26.27 0.56
CA PRO A 388 9.53 27.25 1.55
C PRO A 388 9.87 28.52 0.75
N SER A 389 9.03 29.54 0.91
CA SER A 389 9.38 30.89 0.51
C SER A 389 10.75 31.15 1.10
N SER A 390 11.69 31.50 0.23
CA SER A 390 12.91 32.20 0.55
C SER A 390 12.57 33.42 1.42
N ARG A 391 12.50 33.25 2.72
CA ARG A 391 12.66 34.33 3.67
C ARG A 391 14.12 34.31 4.05
N GLY A 392 14.80 35.16 3.45
CA GLY A 392 15.78 36.16 3.58
C GLY A 392 16.87 35.87 4.57
N ALA A 393 18.03 36.02 3.99
CA ALA A 393 19.31 36.49 4.48
C ALA A 393 19.49 36.68 6.00
#